data_1bac15d2318086e194cc10e33ee3d5fc
#
_entry.id   1bac15d2318086e194cc10e33ee3d5fc
#
_cell.length_a   1.000
_cell.length_b   1.000
_cell.length_c   1.000
_cell.angle_alpha   90.00
_cell.angle_beta   90.00
_cell.angle_gamma   90.00
#
_symmetry.space_group_name_H-M   'P 1'
#
loop_
_entity.id
_entity.type
_entity.pdbx_description
1 polymer ?
#
loop_
_entity_poly.entity_id
_entity_poly.type
_entity_poly.pdbx_seq_one_letter_code
_entity_poly.pdbx_strand_id
1 'polypeptide(L)'
;KGTIQAQTNLSDGSVLKYTYAKWYTPKGVNINKKGWTPDVTVEDQSLLSAYFTYYSDKFYVDNVNNSIIVMERLLDVLGYNPGRTDGYFSQGVSDALKRFEQDHGLTVDGVLEYSDQECMVSVLTERLSHKEYDNSLQKVLTLI
;
A
#
# COMPACT_ATOMS: atom_id res chain seq x y z
N LYS A 1 11.25 12.18 10.35
CA LYS A 1 12.20 13.30 10.54
C LYS A 1 12.04 13.85 11.94
N GLY A 2 13.09 13.83 12.74
CA GLY A 2 13.05 14.27 14.14
C GLY A 2 13.76 15.60 14.39
N THR A 3 13.88 16.45 13.36
CA THR A 3 14.54 17.76 13.44
C THR A 3 13.62 18.87 12.94
N ILE A 4 13.74 20.05 13.55
CA ILE A 4 13.03 21.26 13.14
C ILE A 4 14.02 22.15 12.38
N GLN A 5 13.60 22.60 11.21
CA GLN A 5 14.39 23.44 10.32
C GLN A 5 13.72 24.79 10.17
N ALA A 6 14.54 25.83 10.06
CA ALA A 6 14.13 27.16 9.68
C ALA A 6 14.81 27.58 8.36
N GLN A 7 14.23 28.55 7.69
CA GLN A 7 14.79 29.21 6.53
C GLN A 7 14.80 30.72 6.79
N THR A 8 15.87 31.37 6.36
CA THR A 8 15.96 32.84 6.40
C THR A 8 16.58 33.34 5.09
N ASN A 9 16.05 34.44 4.58
CA ASN A 9 16.60 35.11 3.41
C ASN A 9 17.78 35.95 3.85
N LEU A 10 18.87 35.86 3.10
CA LEU A 10 20.06 36.70 3.29
C LEU A 10 19.97 37.95 2.42
N SER A 11 20.83 38.96 2.72
CA SER A 11 20.83 40.27 2.04
C SER A 11 21.23 40.20 0.56
N ASP A 12 21.88 39.11 0.14
CA ASP A 12 22.27 38.84 -1.25
C ASP A 12 21.19 38.09 -2.05
N GLY A 13 20.01 37.86 -1.45
CA GLY A 13 18.91 37.14 -2.06
C GLY A 13 19.02 35.61 -1.93
N SER A 14 20.07 35.05 -1.34
CA SER A 14 20.18 33.66 -1.06
C SER A 14 19.32 33.21 0.14
N VAL A 15 19.08 31.92 0.28
CA VAL A 15 18.28 31.34 1.37
C VAL A 15 19.14 30.40 2.21
N LEU A 16 19.24 30.69 3.49
CA LEU A 16 19.88 29.82 4.46
C LEU A 16 18.84 28.91 5.11
N LYS A 17 19.00 27.59 4.93
CA LYS A 17 18.19 26.57 5.61
C LYS A 17 19.05 25.87 6.66
N TYR A 18 18.60 25.88 7.91
CA TYR A 18 19.35 25.29 9.02
C TYR A 18 18.46 24.55 10.01
N THR A 19 19.04 23.58 10.71
CA THR A 19 18.37 22.85 11.80
C THR A 19 18.67 23.56 13.12
N TYR A 20 17.63 23.95 13.86
CA TYR A 20 17.79 24.67 15.13
C TYR A 20 17.24 23.90 16.35
N ALA A 21 16.42 22.84 16.14
CA ALA A 21 15.85 22.06 17.22
C ALA A 21 15.67 20.59 16.84
N LYS A 22 15.44 19.75 17.83
CA LYS A 22 15.15 18.32 17.68
C LYS A 22 13.87 17.96 18.44
N TRP A 23 13.13 17.01 17.92
CA TRP A 23 11.97 16.45 18.59
C TRP A 23 12.37 15.36 19.57
N TYR A 24 11.75 15.42 20.76
CA TYR A 24 11.87 14.41 21.80
C TYR A 24 10.48 13.97 22.27
N THR A 25 10.34 12.73 22.66
CA THR A 25 9.14 12.25 23.34
C THR A 25 9.06 12.89 24.75
N PRO A 26 7.90 12.83 25.43
CA PRO A 26 7.79 13.22 26.85
C PRO A 26 8.78 12.48 27.77
N LYS A 27 9.20 11.28 27.39
CA LYS A 27 10.22 10.48 28.08
C LYS A 27 11.66 10.84 27.70
N GLY A 28 11.88 11.93 26.94
CA GLY A 28 13.21 12.40 26.54
C GLY A 28 13.90 11.59 25.44
N VAL A 29 13.20 10.71 24.73
CA VAL A 29 13.77 9.93 23.64
C VAL A 29 13.75 10.73 22.36
N ASN A 30 14.92 10.87 21.69
CA ASN A 30 15.03 11.51 20.39
C ASN A 30 14.47 10.60 19.30
N ILE A 31 13.54 11.12 18.49
CA ILE A 31 12.86 10.36 17.42
C ILE A 31 13.56 10.45 16.05
N ASN A 32 14.66 11.23 15.96
CA ASN A 32 15.33 11.43 14.66
C ASN A 32 15.94 10.11 14.18
N LYS A 33 15.60 9.72 12.93
CA LYS A 33 15.99 8.46 12.27
C LYS A 33 15.50 7.17 12.96
N LYS A 34 14.83 7.26 14.09
CA LYS A 34 14.26 6.11 14.81
C LYS A 34 12.77 5.93 14.56
N GLY A 35 12.05 7.04 14.33
CA GLY A 35 10.60 7.03 14.29
C GLY A 35 9.97 6.91 15.67
N TRP A 36 8.68 6.71 15.66
CA TRP A 36 7.88 6.42 16.85
C TRP A 36 7.27 5.02 16.67
N THR A 37 7.50 4.14 17.62
CA THR A 37 6.88 2.80 17.61
C THR A 37 5.47 2.92 18.18
N PRO A 38 4.43 2.50 17.44
CA PRO A 38 3.07 2.48 17.97
C PRO A 38 2.95 1.43 19.10
N ASP A 39 2.06 1.66 20.04
CA ASP A 39 1.77 0.71 21.13
C ASP A 39 1.02 -0.53 20.59
N VAL A 40 0.25 -0.36 19.53
CA VAL A 40 -0.48 -1.43 18.84
C VAL A 40 -0.21 -1.32 17.33
N THR A 41 0.31 -2.39 16.75
CA THR A 41 0.52 -2.48 15.29
C THR A 41 -0.70 -3.11 14.65
N VAL A 42 -1.20 -2.48 13.59
CA VAL A 42 -2.30 -2.98 12.75
C VAL A 42 -1.84 -2.93 11.29
N GLU A 43 -2.12 -3.98 10.54
CA GLU A 43 -1.92 -3.96 9.10
C GLU A 43 -3.02 -3.11 8.45
N ASP A 44 -2.60 -2.02 7.82
CA ASP A 44 -3.50 -1.11 7.14
C ASP A 44 -3.56 -1.44 5.65
N GLN A 45 -4.65 -2.07 5.24
CA GLN A 45 -4.91 -2.45 3.84
C GLN A 45 -5.15 -1.22 2.94
N SER A 46 -5.51 -0.07 3.50
CA SER A 46 -5.73 1.16 2.73
C SER A 46 -4.47 1.63 2.00
N LEU A 47 -3.29 1.27 2.50
CA LEU A 47 -2.01 1.59 1.85
C LEU A 47 -1.87 0.94 0.48
N LEU A 48 -2.52 -0.20 0.22
CA LEU A 48 -2.48 -0.86 -1.09
C LEU A 48 -3.14 -0.01 -2.18
N SER A 49 -4.23 0.69 -1.86
CA SER A 49 -4.90 1.59 -2.82
C SER A 49 -4.21 2.95 -2.93
N ALA A 50 -3.66 3.48 -1.83
CA ALA A 50 -3.07 4.81 -1.77
C ALA A 50 -1.73 4.92 -2.54
N TYR A 51 -0.97 3.82 -2.64
CA TYR A 51 0.32 3.78 -3.34
C TYR A 51 0.28 2.96 -4.63
N PHE A 52 -0.93 2.70 -5.14
CA PHE A 52 -1.09 1.92 -6.34
C PHE A 52 -0.64 2.71 -7.58
N THR A 53 0.21 2.10 -8.37
CA THR A 53 0.60 2.62 -9.68
C THR A 53 0.06 1.69 -10.74
N TYR A 54 -0.75 2.21 -11.64
CA TYR A 54 -1.24 1.46 -12.77
C TYR A 54 -0.15 1.24 -13.81
N TYR A 55 -0.12 0.05 -14.38
CA TYR A 55 0.79 -0.34 -15.44
C TYR A 55 0.02 -0.59 -16.72
N SER A 56 0.54 -0.11 -17.85
CA SER A 56 -0.01 -0.35 -19.17
C SER A 56 0.40 -1.71 -19.75
N ASP A 57 1.42 -2.33 -19.15
CA ASP A 57 1.93 -3.63 -19.59
C ASP A 57 0.95 -4.74 -19.21
N LYS A 58 0.88 -5.77 -20.08
CA LYS A 58 0.18 -7.01 -19.78
C LYS A 58 1.15 -8.01 -19.20
N PHE A 59 0.70 -8.75 -18.18
CA PHE A 59 1.49 -9.79 -17.56
C PHE A 59 0.86 -11.17 -17.80
N TYR A 60 1.70 -12.09 -18.20
CA TYR A 60 1.36 -13.48 -18.53
C TYR A 60 2.06 -14.43 -17.57
N VAL A 61 1.63 -15.69 -17.56
CA VAL A 61 2.33 -16.76 -16.85
C VAL A 61 3.80 -16.78 -17.23
N ASP A 62 4.66 -16.99 -16.24
CA ASP A 62 6.13 -16.94 -16.28
C ASP A 62 6.75 -15.54 -16.33
N ASN A 63 5.97 -14.47 -16.32
CA ASN A 63 6.55 -13.13 -16.14
C ASN A 63 7.05 -12.91 -14.71
N VAL A 64 8.12 -12.14 -14.59
CA VAL A 64 8.70 -11.69 -13.31
C VAL A 64 8.78 -10.17 -13.31
N ASN A 65 8.08 -9.51 -12.39
CA ASN A 65 8.10 -8.06 -12.27
C ASN A 65 7.68 -7.63 -10.87
N ASN A 66 8.31 -6.59 -10.34
CA ASN A 66 7.94 -6.03 -9.04
C ASN A 66 6.49 -5.51 -9.00
N SER A 67 5.94 -5.11 -10.14
CA SER A 67 4.54 -4.67 -10.26
C SER A 67 3.57 -5.79 -9.95
N ILE A 68 3.93 -7.04 -10.27
CA ILE A 68 3.12 -8.23 -10.02
C ILE A 68 2.95 -8.44 -8.50
N ILE A 69 3.94 -8.10 -7.67
CA ILE A 69 3.85 -8.23 -6.20
C ILE A 69 2.62 -7.51 -5.65
N VAL A 70 2.35 -6.31 -6.15
CA VAL A 70 1.20 -5.53 -5.69
C VAL A 70 -0.11 -6.18 -6.10
N MET A 71 -0.17 -6.74 -7.32
CA MET A 71 -1.34 -7.44 -7.83
C MET A 71 -1.61 -8.74 -7.07
N GLU A 72 -0.57 -9.51 -6.79
CA GLU A 72 -0.65 -10.73 -5.98
C GLU A 72 -1.21 -10.39 -4.59
N ARG A 73 -0.73 -9.32 -3.97
CA ARG A 73 -1.24 -8.85 -2.66
C ARG A 73 -2.69 -8.38 -2.73
N LEU A 74 -3.09 -7.70 -3.81
CA LEU A 74 -4.48 -7.31 -4.01
C LEU A 74 -5.39 -8.53 -4.12
N LEU A 75 -5.02 -9.52 -4.94
CA LEU A 75 -5.76 -10.77 -5.07
C LEU A 75 -5.88 -11.49 -3.72
N ASP A 76 -4.80 -11.51 -2.93
CA ASP A 76 -4.80 -12.14 -1.61
C ASP A 76 -5.73 -11.42 -0.63
N VAL A 77 -5.63 -10.09 -0.52
CA VAL A 77 -6.50 -9.26 0.34
C VAL A 77 -7.97 -9.35 -0.09
N LEU A 78 -8.24 -9.45 -1.40
CA LEU A 78 -9.58 -9.61 -1.93
C LEU A 78 -10.12 -11.05 -1.72
N GLY A 79 -9.28 -12.01 -1.30
CA GLY A 79 -9.67 -13.37 -0.94
C GLY A 79 -9.49 -14.41 -2.04
N TYR A 80 -8.82 -14.07 -3.14
CA TYR A 80 -8.61 -14.99 -4.27
C TYR A 80 -7.41 -15.91 -4.11
N ASN A 81 -6.59 -15.71 -3.07
CA ASN A 81 -5.46 -16.58 -2.71
C ASN A 81 -4.58 -16.99 -3.91
N PRO A 82 -3.67 -16.14 -4.38
CA PRO A 82 -2.77 -16.44 -5.50
C PRO A 82 -1.67 -17.44 -5.13
N GLY A 83 -1.51 -17.77 -3.84
CA GLY A 83 -0.53 -18.72 -3.32
C GLY A 83 0.89 -18.16 -3.19
N ARG A 84 1.16 -16.96 -3.69
CA ARG A 84 2.45 -16.29 -3.60
C ARG A 84 2.30 -14.77 -3.76
N THR A 85 3.33 -14.02 -3.32
CA THR A 85 3.37 -12.56 -3.38
C THR A 85 4.81 -12.06 -3.60
N ASP A 86 5.53 -12.68 -4.55
CA ASP A 86 6.95 -12.42 -4.79
C ASP A 86 7.27 -11.85 -6.19
N GLY A 87 6.21 -11.61 -6.99
CA GLY A 87 6.33 -10.98 -8.30
C GLY A 87 6.57 -11.93 -9.47
N TYR A 88 6.44 -13.24 -9.24
CA TYR A 88 6.43 -14.24 -10.32
C TYR A 88 5.00 -14.63 -10.65
N PHE A 89 4.55 -14.30 -11.86
CA PHE A 89 3.21 -14.62 -12.34
C PHE A 89 3.07 -16.12 -12.65
N SER A 90 2.80 -16.91 -11.61
CA SER A 90 2.63 -18.35 -11.75
C SER A 90 1.25 -18.72 -12.28
N GLN A 91 1.07 -20.01 -12.64
CA GLN A 91 -0.25 -20.53 -13.00
C GLN A 91 -1.28 -20.30 -11.88
N GLY A 92 -0.87 -20.44 -10.61
CA GLY A 92 -1.75 -20.18 -9.45
C GLY A 92 -2.23 -18.73 -9.38
N VAL A 93 -1.37 -17.77 -9.73
CA VAL A 93 -1.74 -16.35 -9.83
C VAL A 93 -2.73 -16.13 -10.97
N SER A 94 -2.47 -16.72 -12.15
CA SER A 94 -3.38 -16.65 -13.29
C SER A 94 -4.75 -17.27 -12.96
N ASP A 95 -4.78 -18.38 -12.27
CA ASP A 95 -6.04 -19.05 -11.86
C ASP A 95 -6.80 -18.21 -10.80
N ALA A 96 -6.09 -17.53 -9.90
CA ALA A 96 -6.68 -16.59 -8.96
C ALA A 96 -7.27 -15.38 -9.68
N LEU A 97 -6.55 -14.84 -10.67
CA LEU A 97 -7.01 -13.75 -11.51
C LEU A 97 -8.26 -14.13 -12.28
N LYS A 98 -8.31 -15.30 -12.91
CA LYS A 98 -9.51 -15.80 -13.61
C LYS A 98 -10.75 -15.87 -12.73
N ARG A 99 -10.59 -16.26 -11.47
CA ARG A 99 -11.72 -16.24 -10.53
C ARG A 99 -12.19 -14.83 -10.25
N PHE A 100 -11.24 -13.89 -10.07
CA PHE A 100 -11.55 -12.47 -9.90
C PHE A 100 -12.26 -11.90 -11.12
N GLU A 101 -11.73 -12.14 -12.32
CA GLU A 101 -12.32 -11.70 -13.60
C GLU A 101 -13.77 -12.20 -13.76
N GLN A 102 -13.98 -13.48 -13.46
CA GLN A 102 -15.30 -14.12 -13.52
C GLN A 102 -16.29 -13.46 -12.56
N ASP A 103 -15.88 -13.22 -11.32
CA ASP A 103 -16.76 -12.66 -10.28
C ASP A 103 -17.13 -11.20 -10.56
N HIS A 104 -16.25 -10.48 -11.29
CA HIS A 104 -16.45 -9.07 -11.61
C HIS A 104 -16.85 -8.79 -13.07
N GLY A 105 -17.14 -9.84 -13.85
CA GLY A 105 -17.65 -9.71 -15.23
C GLY A 105 -16.62 -9.16 -16.23
N LEU A 106 -15.34 -9.38 -15.95
CA LEU A 106 -14.24 -9.03 -16.83
C LEU A 106 -14.00 -10.15 -17.87
N THR A 107 -13.07 -9.93 -18.81
CA THR A 107 -12.65 -10.97 -19.74
C THR A 107 -11.88 -12.05 -18.99
N VAL A 108 -12.38 -13.29 -18.95
CA VAL A 108 -11.78 -14.39 -18.19
C VAL A 108 -10.67 -15.04 -19.01
N ASP A 109 -9.48 -14.49 -18.99
CA ASP A 109 -8.31 -15.04 -19.70
C ASP A 109 -7.10 -15.29 -18.77
N GLY A 110 -7.09 -14.68 -17.58
CA GLY A 110 -6.00 -14.82 -16.61
C GLY A 110 -4.73 -14.09 -17.04
N VAL A 111 -4.86 -13.08 -17.88
CA VAL A 111 -3.81 -12.15 -18.29
C VAL A 111 -4.03 -10.85 -17.53
N LEU A 112 -3.07 -10.44 -16.73
CA LEU A 112 -3.21 -9.22 -15.95
C LEU A 112 -3.11 -7.99 -16.85
N GLU A 113 -4.21 -7.28 -17.01
CA GLU A 113 -4.35 -6.09 -17.81
C GLU A 113 -4.71 -4.85 -16.96
N TYR A 114 -4.78 -3.70 -17.61
CA TYR A 114 -5.16 -2.44 -16.96
C TYR A 114 -6.56 -2.48 -16.35
N SER A 115 -7.52 -3.10 -17.07
CA SER A 115 -8.90 -3.27 -16.62
C SER A 115 -9.01 -4.05 -15.31
N ASP A 116 -8.18 -5.08 -15.13
CA ASP A 116 -8.17 -5.88 -13.91
C ASP A 116 -7.62 -5.08 -12.73
N GLN A 117 -6.55 -4.31 -12.99
CA GLN A 117 -5.94 -3.43 -12.00
C GLN A 117 -6.96 -2.38 -11.51
N GLU A 118 -7.65 -1.72 -12.43
CA GLU A 118 -8.66 -0.71 -12.12
C GLU A 118 -9.82 -1.31 -11.31
N CYS A 119 -10.30 -2.48 -11.72
CA CYS A 119 -11.36 -3.19 -11.02
C CYS A 119 -10.92 -3.62 -9.62
N MET A 120 -9.73 -4.19 -9.45
CA MET A 120 -9.18 -4.60 -8.14
C MET A 120 -9.10 -3.42 -7.16
N VAL A 121 -8.59 -2.27 -7.63
CA VAL A 121 -8.49 -1.07 -6.80
C VAL A 121 -9.86 -0.52 -6.44
N SER A 122 -10.81 -0.52 -7.39
CA SER A 122 -12.19 -0.10 -7.14
C SER A 122 -12.86 -0.97 -6.08
N VAL A 123 -12.78 -2.29 -6.23
CA VAL A 123 -13.36 -3.26 -5.28
C VAL A 123 -12.73 -3.13 -3.89
N LEU A 124 -11.40 -2.97 -3.81
CA LEU A 124 -10.72 -2.73 -2.53
C LEU A 124 -11.19 -1.42 -1.89
N THR A 125 -11.27 -0.34 -2.67
CA THR A 125 -11.69 0.98 -2.16
C THR A 125 -13.12 0.95 -1.64
N GLU A 126 -14.02 0.30 -2.36
CA GLU A 126 -15.40 0.08 -1.91
C GLU A 126 -15.43 -0.73 -0.62
N ARG A 127 -14.71 -1.85 -0.56
CA ARG A 127 -14.61 -2.69 0.64
C ARG A 127 -14.09 -1.90 1.85
N LEU A 128 -13.04 -1.10 1.68
CA LEU A 128 -12.46 -0.27 2.74
C LEU A 128 -13.37 0.88 3.19
N SER A 129 -14.36 1.27 2.38
CA SER A 129 -15.37 2.27 2.78
C SER A 129 -16.32 1.75 3.86
N HIS A 130 -16.43 0.43 4.02
CA HIS A 130 -17.22 -0.20 5.06
C HIS A 130 -16.43 -0.34 6.36
N LYS A 131 -16.98 0.18 7.47
CA LYS A 131 -16.32 0.18 8.79
C LYS A 131 -15.90 -1.20 9.29
N GLU A 132 -16.56 -2.26 8.86
CA GLU A 132 -16.25 -3.64 9.24
C GLU A 132 -14.89 -4.13 8.70
N TYR A 133 -14.39 -3.52 7.63
CA TYR A 133 -13.09 -3.83 7.04
C TYR A 133 -11.98 -2.84 7.45
N ASP A 134 -12.31 -1.84 8.28
CA ASP A 134 -11.31 -0.94 8.87
C ASP A 134 -10.61 -1.66 10.04
N ASN A 135 -9.49 -2.28 9.73
CA ASN A 135 -8.69 -3.04 10.71
C ASN A 135 -8.26 -2.17 11.90
N SER A 136 -7.99 -0.89 11.67
CA SER A 136 -7.59 0.05 12.72
C SER A 136 -8.76 0.32 13.66
N LEU A 137 -9.96 0.60 13.12
CA LEU A 137 -11.17 0.78 13.90
C LEU A 137 -11.54 -0.49 14.66
N GLN A 138 -11.54 -1.65 13.99
CA GLN A 138 -11.85 -2.93 14.62
C GLN A 138 -10.89 -3.22 15.78
N LYS A 139 -9.60 -2.94 15.61
CA LYS A 139 -8.62 -3.12 16.67
C LYS A 139 -8.86 -2.21 17.86
N VAL A 140 -9.19 -0.93 17.63
CA VAL A 140 -9.54 0.02 18.71
C VAL A 140 -10.76 -0.48 19.49
N LEU A 141 -11.82 -0.94 18.80
CA LEU A 141 -13.04 -1.45 19.43
C LEU A 141 -12.80 -2.70 20.31
N THR A 142 -11.70 -3.44 20.09
CA THR A 142 -11.31 -4.58 20.95
C THR A 142 -10.48 -4.17 22.17
N LEU A 143 -10.06 -2.90 22.27
CA LEU A 143 -9.20 -2.39 23.34
C LEU A 143 -9.97 -1.57 24.38
N ILE A 144 -11.22 -1.24 24.10
CA ILE A 144 -12.13 -0.50 25.00
C ILE A 144 -13.20 -1.41 25.56
#